data_2a4f611228103fe2a10024ce05bcfc31
#
_entry.id   2a4f611228103fe2a10024ce05bcfc31
#
_cell.length_a   1.000
_cell.length_b   1.000
_cell.length_c   1.000
_cell.angle_alpha   90.00
_cell.angle_beta   90.00
_cell.angle_gamma   90.00
#
_symmetry.space_group_name_H-M   'P 1'
#
loop_
_entity.id
_entity.type
_entity.pdbx_description
1 polymer ?
#
loop_
_entity_poly.entity_id
_entity_poly.type
_entity_poly.pdbx_seq_one_letter_code
_entity_poly.pdbx_strand_id
1 'polypeptide(L)'
;MLINDNFSGDTEIDCLIIGGGAAGLTAALAASESGAAVLVAERENRLSGSTALSSGLIPAAETNAQKRQDISDSKKTFFADIMEKNCNSADPNHVNLCVENITLALDWLEAEHGIPFHVLDDFLYPNHTNFRMHAVPEVTGEALVNYLERAVAELDIYVSCNLKIVNLIKSSNGRILGAIGERPDGSTEAISSKTIILACNGYGGNSALIAENIPEMQNAIYFGHAGNQGEAVIWGRQLDAKIDHLSGYQGHGSVAHPHGILVTWALMMEGGIQVNTNGKRFSNEHKGYSEQAVNVLSQPEKIAFNIFDERLCALGRKFEDFRKAEKANAIISADTIEDLASKLNISIGPLCETMLEIDALAEQNAVDTFGRNFNSKNRLQPPYYAVKVTGALFHTQGGLLIDNQARVIQKNGSFIQGLYACGGAACGVSGPDVAGYLSGNGLLTAISLGYVAGKSIKAIEL
;
A
#
# COMPACT_ATOMS: atom_id res chain seq x y z
N MET A 1 -1.54 -21.72 -16.87
CA MET A 1 -2.95 -21.68 -17.33
C MET A 1 -3.29 -22.93 -18.10
N LEU A 2 -4.48 -23.49 -17.92
CA LEU A 2 -4.92 -24.71 -18.60
C LEU A 2 -6.16 -24.41 -19.45
N ILE A 3 -6.31 -25.11 -20.59
CA ILE A 3 -7.50 -25.02 -21.45
C ILE A 3 -8.27 -26.32 -21.30
N ASN A 4 -9.53 -26.24 -20.91
CA ASN A 4 -10.40 -27.41 -20.75
C ASN A 4 -11.87 -26.99 -20.88
N ASP A 5 -12.48 -27.29 -22.02
CA ASP A 5 -13.91 -26.94 -22.28
C ASP A 5 -14.91 -27.73 -21.43
N ASN A 6 -14.51 -28.89 -20.93
CA ASN A 6 -15.33 -29.80 -20.12
C ASN A 6 -14.86 -29.79 -18.65
N PHE A 7 -14.29 -28.66 -18.17
CA PHE A 7 -13.81 -28.57 -16.81
C PHE A 7 -14.97 -28.71 -15.81
N SER A 8 -14.81 -29.64 -14.89
CA SER A 8 -15.64 -29.81 -13.72
C SER A 8 -14.69 -29.92 -12.51
N GLY A 9 -14.90 -29.11 -11.52
CA GLY A 9 -14.11 -29.12 -10.29
C GLY A 9 -14.71 -30.04 -9.23
N ASP A 10 -13.89 -30.32 -8.22
CA ASP A 10 -14.35 -31.03 -7.01
C ASP A 10 -15.30 -30.17 -6.18
N THR A 11 -15.16 -28.84 -6.31
CA THR A 11 -16.02 -27.81 -5.69
C THR A 11 -16.59 -26.92 -6.79
N GLU A 12 -17.88 -26.58 -6.68
CA GLU A 12 -18.57 -25.63 -7.57
C GLU A 12 -19.08 -24.44 -6.77
N ILE A 13 -18.76 -23.22 -7.23
CA ILE A 13 -19.13 -21.96 -6.59
C ILE A 13 -19.47 -20.89 -7.63
N ASP A 14 -20.13 -19.80 -7.21
CA ASP A 14 -20.44 -18.69 -8.09
C ASP A 14 -19.23 -17.75 -8.26
N CYS A 15 -18.51 -17.48 -7.16
CA CYS A 15 -17.39 -16.56 -7.14
C CYS A 15 -16.21 -17.10 -6.33
N LEU A 16 -15.06 -17.29 -6.99
CA LEU A 16 -13.78 -17.56 -6.35
C LEU A 16 -13.00 -16.26 -6.21
N ILE A 17 -12.59 -15.93 -4.98
CA ILE A 17 -11.74 -14.78 -4.69
C ILE A 17 -10.35 -15.28 -4.33
N ILE A 18 -9.33 -14.84 -5.05
CA ILE A 18 -7.96 -15.28 -4.85
C ILE A 18 -7.19 -14.21 -4.04
N GLY A 19 -6.98 -14.49 -2.76
CA GLY A 19 -6.30 -13.65 -1.78
C GLY A 19 -7.23 -13.10 -0.71
N GLY A 20 -6.84 -13.28 0.56
CA GLY A 20 -7.59 -12.92 1.78
C GLY A 20 -7.11 -11.65 2.47
N GLY A 21 -6.57 -10.67 1.72
CA GLY A 21 -6.29 -9.33 2.21
C GLY A 21 -7.52 -8.41 2.15
N ALA A 22 -7.36 -7.11 2.47
CA ALA A 22 -8.47 -6.16 2.50
C ALA A 22 -9.28 -6.13 1.18
N ALA A 23 -8.63 -6.21 0.03
CA ALA A 23 -9.31 -6.22 -1.27
C ALA A 23 -10.23 -7.45 -1.43
N GLY A 24 -9.71 -8.65 -1.13
CA GLY A 24 -10.47 -9.88 -1.27
C GLY A 24 -11.60 -10.00 -0.25
N LEU A 25 -11.36 -9.62 1.01
CA LEU A 25 -12.39 -9.67 2.05
C LEU A 25 -13.51 -8.66 1.78
N THR A 26 -13.18 -7.43 1.35
CA THR A 26 -14.18 -6.44 0.92
C THR A 26 -14.98 -6.95 -0.29
N ALA A 27 -14.31 -7.57 -1.27
CA ALA A 27 -14.99 -8.17 -2.41
C ALA A 27 -15.89 -9.33 -2.01
N ALA A 28 -15.48 -10.15 -1.04
CA ALA A 28 -16.28 -11.28 -0.53
C ALA A 28 -17.58 -10.80 0.14
N LEU A 29 -17.47 -9.82 1.04
CA LEU A 29 -18.61 -9.19 1.67
C LEU A 29 -19.58 -8.62 0.62
N ALA A 30 -19.05 -7.84 -0.33
CA ALA A 30 -19.88 -7.20 -1.35
C ALA A 30 -20.52 -8.20 -2.34
N ALA A 31 -19.84 -9.30 -2.68
CA ALA A 31 -20.37 -10.32 -3.57
C ALA A 31 -21.46 -11.17 -2.89
N SER A 32 -21.32 -11.46 -1.60
CA SER A 32 -22.30 -12.27 -0.85
C SER A 32 -23.67 -11.61 -0.77
N GLU A 33 -23.77 -10.27 -0.81
CA GLU A 33 -25.06 -9.57 -0.82
C GLU A 33 -25.94 -9.90 -2.03
N SER A 34 -25.35 -10.36 -3.14
CA SER A 34 -26.11 -10.82 -4.31
C SER A 34 -26.68 -12.21 -4.14
N GLY A 35 -26.41 -12.90 -3.02
CA GLY A 35 -26.74 -14.30 -2.81
C GLY A 35 -25.79 -15.28 -3.49
N ALA A 36 -24.67 -14.80 -4.06
CA ALA A 36 -23.68 -15.67 -4.70
C ALA A 36 -22.95 -16.54 -3.67
N ALA A 37 -22.71 -17.81 -4.01
CA ALA A 37 -21.82 -18.70 -3.25
C ALA A 37 -20.36 -18.25 -3.45
N VAL A 38 -19.74 -17.71 -2.39
CA VAL A 38 -18.40 -17.13 -2.43
C VAL A 38 -17.40 -18.02 -1.70
N LEU A 39 -16.22 -18.23 -2.31
CA LEU A 39 -15.07 -18.87 -1.67
C LEU A 39 -13.87 -17.92 -1.76
N VAL A 40 -13.26 -17.60 -0.60
CA VAL A 40 -11.97 -16.92 -0.53
C VAL A 40 -10.86 -17.97 -0.38
N ALA A 41 -9.95 -18.03 -1.37
CA ALA A 41 -8.75 -18.88 -1.32
C ALA A 41 -7.55 -18.06 -0.86
N GLU A 42 -6.97 -18.40 0.29
CA GLU A 42 -5.78 -17.76 0.85
C GLU A 42 -4.63 -18.78 0.94
N ARG A 43 -3.44 -18.38 0.43
CA ARG A 43 -2.26 -19.25 0.43
C ARG A 43 -1.67 -19.50 1.81
N GLU A 44 -1.78 -18.50 2.69
CA GLU A 44 -1.25 -18.59 4.04
C GLU A 44 -2.19 -19.37 4.95
N ASN A 45 -1.71 -19.72 6.14
CA ASN A 45 -2.48 -20.44 7.16
C ASN A 45 -3.52 -19.55 7.88
N ARG A 46 -3.51 -18.24 7.62
CA ARG A 46 -4.42 -17.24 8.16
C ARG A 46 -4.59 -16.07 7.19
N LEU A 47 -5.65 -15.32 7.37
CA LEU A 47 -5.86 -14.06 6.67
C LEU A 47 -4.86 -13.01 7.17
N SER A 48 -4.14 -12.35 6.27
CA SER A 48 -3.15 -11.33 6.62
C SER A 48 -2.76 -10.46 5.41
N GLY A 49 -1.91 -10.97 4.55
CA GLY A 49 -1.39 -10.28 3.37
C GLY A 49 -0.64 -8.99 3.69
N SER A 50 -0.45 -8.14 2.69
CA SER A 50 0.20 -6.83 2.88
C SER A 50 -0.65 -5.87 3.71
N THR A 51 -1.96 -6.08 3.80
CA THR A 51 -2.85 -5.27 4.64
C THR A 51 -2.43 -5.33 6.10
N ALA A 52 -2.21 -6.51 6.64
CA ALA A 52 -1.81 -6.70 8.05
C ALA A 52 -0.44 -6.09 8.37
N LEU A 53 0.45 -5.97 7.39
CA LEU A 53 1.77 -5.35 7.52
C LEU A 53 1.73 -3.81 7.44
N SER A 54 0.59 -3.23 7.08
CA SER A 54 0.40 -1.78 6.93
C SER A 54 -0.08 -1.14 8.23
N SER A 55 -0.07 0.19 8.26
CA SER A 55 -0.72 0.96 9.35
C SER A 55 -2.26 0.96 9.26
N GLY A 56 -2.87 0.33 8.27
CA GLY A 56 -4.31 0.25 8.10
C GLY A 56 -5.01 1.56 7.72
N LEU A 57 -4.27 2.50 7.11
CA LEU A 57 -4.77 3.84 6.79
C LEU A 57 -5.41 3.88 5.40
N ILE A 58 -6.66 4.32 5.35
CA ILE A 58 -7.50 4.36 4.14
C ILE A 58 -7.88 5.81 3.85
N PRO A 59 -7.38 6.42 2.77
CA PRO A 59 -7.78 7.79 2.44
C PRO A 59 -9.17 7.79 1.77
N ALA A 60 -10.07 8.62 2.28
CA ALA A 60 -11.39 8.84 1.70
C ALA A 60 -11.89 10.26 2.01
N ALA A 61 -12.79 10.78 1.20
CA ALA A 61 -13.38 12.10 1.36
C ALA A 61 -14.91 12.01 1.46
N GLU A 62 -15.52 12.97 2.13
CA GLU A 62 -17.00 13.09 2.29
C GLU A 62 -17.64 11.91 3.04
N THR A 63 -16.90 11.19 3.87
CA THR A 63 -17.40 10.04 4.65
C THR A 63 -18.24 10.47 5.85
N ASN A 64 -19.02 9.54 6.38
CA ASN A 64 -19.73 9.73 7.63
C ASN A 64 -18.79 9.92 8.83
N ALA A 65 -17.62 9.29 8.82
CA ALA A 65 -16.59 9.49 9.85
C ALA A 65 -16.05 10.94 9.84
N GLN A 66 -15.77 11.52 8.67
CA GLN A 66 -15.37 12.93 8.57
C GLN A 66 -16.47 13.87 9.07
N LYS A 67 -17.73 13.63 8.70
CA LYS A 67 -18.88 14.44 9.17
C LYS A 67 -19.02 14.41 10.68
N ARG A 68 -18.80 13.26 11.34
CA ARG A 68 -18.85 13.14 12.82
C ARG A 68 -17.73 13.91 13.52
N GLN A 69 -16.61 14.13 12.85
CA GLN A 69 -15.44 14.86 13.38
C GLN A 69 -15.36 16.31 12.87
N ASP A 70 -16.41 16.84 12.22
CA ASP A 70 -16.46 18.19 11.63
C ASP A 70 -15.30 18.47 10.64
N ILE A 71 -14.80 17.42 9.96
CA ILE A 71 -13.75 17.55 8.96
C ILE A 71 -14.39 17.81 7.59
N SER A 72 -14.06 18.96 7.00
CA SER A 72 -14.49 19.33 5.65
C SER A 72 -13.49 18.85 4.61
N ASP A 73 -13.95 18.04 3.68
CA ASP A 73 -13.16 17.55 2.54
C ASP A 73 -14.11 17.36 1.32
N SER A 74 -13.56 17.11 0.14
CA SER A 74 -14.35 16.77 -1.03
C SER A 74 -13.66 15.71 -1.90
N LYS A 75 -14.45 14.88 -2.56
CA LYS A 75 -13.97 13.92 -3.57
C LYS A 75 -13.20 14.62 -4.69
N LYS A 76 -13.66 15.84 -5.08
CA LYS A 76 -12.98 16.66 -6.08
C LYS A 76 -11.56 17.06 -5.63
N THR A 77 -11.39 17.47 -4.38
CA THR A 77 -10.09 17.83 -3.82
C THR A 77 -9.20 16.60 -3.72
N PHE A 78 -9.75 15.46 -3.25
CA PHE A 78 -9.02 14.22 -3.17
C PHE A 78 -8.56 13.72 -4.55
N PHE A 79 -9.44 13.76 -5.55
CA PHE A 79 -9.07 13.46 -6.94
C PHE A 79 -7.92 14.36 -7.43
N ALA A 80 -8.00 15.67 -7.15
CA ALA A 80 -6.97 16.62 -7.55
C ALA A 80 -5.61 16.30 -6.89
N ASP A 81 -5.58 15.96 -5.58
CA ASP A 81 -4.36 15.58 -4.87
C ASP A 81 -3.70 14.34 -5.50
N ILE A 82 -4.50 13.31 -5.86
CA ILE A 82 -3.98 12.11 -6.55
C ILE A 82 -3.40 12.47 -7.91
N MET A 83 -4.13 13.24 -8.73
CA MET A 83 -3.71 13.60 -10.09
C MET A 83 -2.49 14.53 -10.08
N GLU A 84 -2.42 15.47 -9.15
CA GLU A 84 -1.26 16.34 -8.96
C GLU A 84 -0.02 15.50 -8.56
N LYS A 85 -0.17 14.61 -7.56
CA LYS A 85 0.93 13.77 -7.08
C LYS A 85 1.49 12.86 -8.17
N ASN A 86 0.64 12.30 -9.03
CA ASN A 86 1.09 11.44 -10.13
C ASN A 86 1.40 12.22 -11.43
N CYS A 87 1.45 13.57 -11.40
CA CYS A 87 1.70 14.43 -12.56
C CYS A 87 0.73 14.15 -13.72
N ASN A 88 -0.53 13.83 -13.43
CA ASN A 88 -1.59 13.47 -14.39
C ASN A 88 -1.23 12.24 -15.27
N SER A 89 -0.42 11.30 -14.77
CA SER A 89 -0.01 10.11 -15.51
C SER A 89 -0.95 8.91 -15.33
N ALA A 90 -1.79 8.90 -14.30
CA ALA A 90 -2.82 7.87 -14.14
C ALA A 90 -4.07 8.18 -14.97
N ASP A 91 -4.85 7.14 -15.34
CA ASP A 91 -6.14 7.31 -16.01
C ASP A 91 -7.13 8.03 -15.08
N PRO A 92 -7.60 9.25 -15.44
CA PRO A 92 -8.53 10.01 -14.59
C PRO A 92 -9.86 9.29 -14.35
N ASN A 93 -10.34 8.46 -15.28
CA ASN A 93 -11.57 7.69 -15.07
C ASN A 93 -11.36 6.60 -14.00
N HIS A 94 -10.19 5.97 -13.98
CA HIS A 94 -9.84 4.97 -12.98
C HIS A 94 -9.63 5.60 -11.61
N VAL A 95 -8.96 6.76 -11.52
CA VAL A 95 -8.83 7.54 -10.29
C VAL A 95 -10.22 7.94 -9.76
N ASN A 96 -11.10 8.44 -10.64
CA ASN A 96 -12.45 8.81 -10.24
C ASN A 96 -13.27 7.60 -9.75
N LEU A 97 -13.13 6.43 -10.41
CA LEU A 97 -13.76 5.18 -9.94
C LEU A 97 -13.36 4.87 -8.51
N CYS A 98 -12.07 4.96 -8.17
CA CYS A 98 -11.59 4.71 -6.82
C CYS A 98 -12.09 5.74 -5.80
N VAL A 99 -12.00 7.04 -6.14
CA VAL A 99 -12.41 8.14 -5.25
C VAL A 99 -13.91 8.11 -4.95
N GLU A 100 -14.74 7.84 -5.96
CA GLU A 100 -16.20 7.74 -5.76
C GLU A 100 -16.58 6.54 -4.91
N ASN A 101 -15.95 5.39 -5.13
CA ASN A 101 -16.34 4.16 -4.49
C ASN A 101 -15.72 3.94 -3.11
N ILE A 102 -14.60 4.60 -2.78
CA ILE A 102 -14.01 4.46 -1.43
C ILE A 102 -14.92 5.00 -0.34
N THR A 103 -15.58 6.14 -0.58
CA THR A 103 -16.55 6.72 0.36
C THR A 103 -17.71 5.77 0.59
N LEU A 104 -18.28 5.25 -0.52
CA LEU A 104 -19.40 4.30 -0.46
C LEU A 104 -18.99 3.03 0.29
N ALA A 105 -17.78 2.53 0.03
CA ALA A 105 -17.28 1.31 0.65
C ALA A 105 -17.05 1.48 2.15
N LEU A 106 -16.45 2.58 2.61
CA LEU A 106 -16.22 2.82 4.04
C LEU A 106 -17.53 3.01 4.79
N ASP A 107 -18.42 3.84 4.27
CA ASP A 107 -19.73 4.08 4.90
C ASP A 107 -20.57 2.80 4.96
N TRP A 108 -20.48 1.94 3.92
CA TRP A 108 -21.13 0.64 3.87
C TRP A 108 -20.49 -0.36 4.85
N LEU A 109 -19.15 -0.46 4.92
CA LEU A 109 -18.45 -1.33 5.87
C LEU A 109 -18.78 -0.95 7.32
N GLU A 110 -18.95 0.34 7.60
CA GLU A 110 -19.37 0.81 8.92
C GLU A 110 -20.84 0.47 9.21
N ALA A 111 -21.75 0.77 8.28
CA ALA A 111 -23.19 0.64 8.49
C ALA A 111 -23.66 -0.81 8.52
N GLU A 112 -23.19 -1.64 7.58
CA GLU A 112 -23.69 -3.01 7.40
C GLU A 112 -22.83 -4.05 8.15
N HIS A 113 -21.53 -3.75 8.37
CA HIS A 113 -20.59 -4.71 8.97
C HIS A 113 -20.00 -4.24 10.30
N GLY A 114 -20.43 -3.07 10.80
CA GLY A 114 -20.03 -2.56 12.12
C GLY A 114 -18.54 -2.28 12.27
N ILE A 115 -17.81 -2.01 11.17
CA ILE A 115 -16.39 -1.69 11.23
C ILE A 115 -16.23 -0.21 11.65
N PRO A 116 -15.69 0.09 12.84
CA PRO A 116 -15.67 1.44 13.35
C PRO A 116 -14.51 2.25 12.75
N PHE A 117 -14.82 3.19 11.88
CA PHE A 117 -13.82 4.09 11.31
C PHE A 117 -13.81 5.45 12.03
N HIS A 118 -12.60 5.98 12.23
CA HIS A 118 -12.37 7.38 12.62
C HIS A 118 -11.29 7.98 11.71
N VAL A 119 -11.24 9.31 11.63
CA VAL A 119 -10.24 10.04 10.84
C VAL A 119 -9.10 10.47 11.74
N LEU A 120 -7.85 10.27 11.28
CA LEU A 120 -6.67 10.81 11.95
C LEU A 120 -6.51 12.28 11.59
N ASP A 121 -6.54 13.15 12.58
CA ASP A 121 -6.44 14.61 12.46
C ASP A 121 -5.22 15.23 13.17
N ASP A 122 -4.36 14.39 13.74
CA ASP A 122 -3.13 14.82 14.43
C ASP A 122 -2.00 15.24 13.46
N PHE A 123 -2.03 14.72 12.24
CA PHE A 123 -0.94 14.85 11.28
C PHE A 123 -1.45 14.81 9.84
N LEU A 124 -1.03 15.80 9.02
CA LEU A 124 -1.35 15.84 7.60
C LEU A 124 -0.30 15.09 6.80
N TYR A 125 -0.72 14.02 6.11
CA TYR A 125 0.16 13.21 5.28
C TYR A 125 0.67 14.00 4.05
N PRO A 126 1.91 13.70 3.57
CA PRO A 126 2.51 14.41 2.44
C PRO A 126 1.57 14.46 1.22
N ASN A 127 1.44 15.64 0.64
CA ASN A 127 0.63 15.94 -0.56
C ASN A 127 -0.88 15.72 -0.40
N HIS A 128 -1.40 15.45 0.79
CA HIS A 128 -2.81 15.58 1.10
C HIS A 128 -3.14 17.02 1.51
N THR A 129 -4.24 17.56 1.01
CA THR A 129 -4.71 18.89 1.36
C THR A 129 -5.64 18.91 2.58
N ASN A 130 -6.23 17.74 2.92
CA ASN A 130 -7.15 17.58 4.05
C ASN A 130 -6.88 16.32 4.86
N PHE A 131 -7.38 16.27 6.10
CA PHE A 131 -7.39 15.07 6.93
C PHE A 131 -8.39 14.08 6.35
N ARG A 132 -7.88 12.96 5.83
CA ARG A 132 -8.71 11.94 5.18
C ARG A 132 -8.26 10.51 5.43
N MET A 133 -7.26 10.31 6.30
CA MET A 133 -6.82 8.97 6.65
C MET A 133 -7.76 8.36 7.68
N HIS A 134 -8.58 7.41 7.22
CA HIS A 134 -9.45 6.62 8.07
C HIS A 134 -8.68 5.43 8.63
N ALA A 135 -8.97 5.08 9.88
CA ALA A 135 -8.44 3.91 10.54
C ALA A 135 -9.50 3.27 11.45
N VAL A 136 -9.31 2.00 11.76
CA VAL A 136 -9.97 1.37 12.91
C VAL A 136 -9.31 1.85 14.21
N PRO A 137 -9.93 1.70 15.40
CA PRO A 137 -9.43 2.28 16.65
C PRO A 137 -7.97 1.93 16.99
N GLU A 138 -7.51 0.75 16.63
CA GLU A 138 -6.16 0.27 16.91
C GLU A 138 -5.09 0.88 15.99
N VAL A 139 -5.49 1.51 14.87
CA VAL A 139 -4.62 2.14 13.87
C VAL A 139 -3.54 1.16 13.35
N THR A 140 -3.97 -0.08 13.03
CA THR A 140 -3.12 -1.11 12.44
C THR A 140 -3.84 -1.87 11.33
N GLY A 141 -3.09 -2.30 10.32
CA GLY A 141 -3.66 -3.13 9.24
C GLY A 141 -4.05 -4.53 9.73
N GLU A 142 -3.39 -5.05 10.76
CA GLU A 142 -3.79 -6.33 11.39
C GLU A 142 -5.19 -6.22 12.00
N ALA A 143 -5.48 -5.15 12.73
CA ALA A 143 -6.83 -4.92 13.28
C ALA A 143 -7.88 -4.74 12.18
N LEU A 144 -7.55 -4.02 11.10
CA LEU A 144 -8.45 -3.91 9.94
C LEU A 144 -8.79 -5.28 9.34
N VAL A 145 -7.79 -6.15 9.15
CA VAL A 145 -8.02 -7.53 8.67
C VAL A 145 -8.92 -8.29 9.64
N ASN A 146 -8.68 -8.19 10.95
CA ASN A 146 -9.49 -8.88 11.97
C ASN A 146 -10.95 -8.42 11.96
N TYR A 147 -11.23 -7.13 11.74
CA TYR A 147 -12.61 -6.63 11.56
C TYR A 147 -13.27 -7.21 10.31
N LEU A 148 -12.55 -7.21 9.18
CA LEU A 148 -13.06 -7.78 7.91
C LEU A 148 -13.27 -9.30 8.01
N GLU A 149 -12.35 -10.03 8.64
CA GLU A 149 -12.45 -11.47 8.87
C GLU A 149 -13.68 -11.80 9.70
N ARG A 150 -13.93 -11.05 10.79
CA ARG A 150 -15.13 -11.23 11.60
C ARG A 150 -16.40 -10.99 10.79
N ALA A 151 -16.47 -9.93 9.99
CA ALA A 151 -17.63 -9.66 9.14
C ALA A 151 -17.88 -10.77 8.12
N VAL A 152 -16.82 -11.32 7.51
CA VAL A 152 -16.91 -12.47 6.59
C VAL A 152 -17.43 -13.72 7.32
N ALA A 153 -16.96 -13.97 8.55
CA ALA A 153 -17.43 -15.11 9.35
C ALA A 153 -18.88 -14.97 9.78
N GLU A 154 -19.36 -13.76 10.11
CA GLU A 154 -20.76 -13.48 10.47
C GLU A 154 -21.75 -13.76 9.32
N LEU A 155 -21.29 -13.74 8.07
CA LEU A 155 -22.08 -14.05 6.87
C LEU A 155 -21.88 -15.48 6.37
N ASP A 156 -21.21 -16.36 7.13
CA ASP A 156 -20.89 -17.73 6.75
C ASP A 156 -20.20 -17.87 5.36
N ILE A 157 -19.40 -16.85 4.97
CA ILE A 157 -18.64 -16.90 3.73
C ILE A 157 -17.47 -17.88 3.89
N TYR A 158 -17.32 -18.80 2.96
CA TYR A 158 -16.25 -19.79 2.99
C TYR A 158 -14.87 -19.15 2.78
N VAL A 159 -13.96 -19.35 3.74
CA VAL A 159 -12.54 -18.98 3.65
C VAL A 159 -11.71 -20.24 3.73
N SER A 160 -10.89 -20.50 2.72
CA SER A 160 -9.99 -21.64 2.66
C SER A 160 -8.55 -21.15 2.74
N CYS A 161 -7.97 -21.17 3.93
CA CYS A 161 -6.55 -20.95 4.14
C CYS A 161 -5.71 -22.17 3.72
N ASN A 162 -4.38 -21.99 3.56
CA ASN A 162 -3.47 -22.99 3.02
C ASN A 162 -3.91 -23.50 1.64
N LEU A 163 -4.52 -22.64 0.83
CA LEU A 163 -4.96 -22.94 -0.54
C LEU A 163 -4.34 -21.93 -1.51
N LYS A 164 -3.21 -22.30 -2.09
CA LYS A 164 -2.53 -21.50 -3.09
C LYS A 164 -3.07 -21.80 -4.47
N ILE A 165 -3.73 -20.84 -5.09
CA ILE A 165 -4.13 -20.97 -6.50
C ILE A 165 -2.90 -20.92 -7.39
N VAL A 166 -2.69 -21.99 -8.18
CA VAL A 166 -1.51 -22.15 -9.03
C VAL A 166 -1.83 -22.06 -10.52
N ASN A 167 -3.07 -22.34 -10.93
CA ASN A 167 -3.50 -22.23 -12.31
C ASN A 167 -4.94 -21.73 -12.41
N LEU A 168 -5.21 -20.91 -13.43
CA LEU A 168 -6.57 -20.65 -13.89
C LEU A 168 -6.93 -21.60 -15.03
N ILE A 169 -8.20 -21.98 -15.10
CA ILE A 169 -8.76 -22.83 -16.16
C ILE A 169 -9.62 -21.95 -17.06
N LYS A 170 -9.41 -22.04 -18.36
CA LYS A 170 -10.23 -21.36 -19.36
C LYS A 170 -10.78 -22.33 -20.41
N SER A 171 -11.90 -21.98 -21.01
CA SER A 171 -12.42 -22.62 -22.22
C SER A 171 -11.62 -22.20 -23.46
N SER A 172 -11.82 -22.90 -24.57
CA SER A 172 -11.22 -22.57 -25.88
C SER A 172 -11.64 -21.19 -26.39
N ASN A 173 -12.84 -20.70 -26.02
CA ASN A 173 -13.30 -19.34 -26.35
C ASN A 173 -12.79 -18.25 -25.39
N GLY A 174 -11.92 -18.60 -24.42
CA GLY A 174 -11.26 -17.67 -23.51
C GLY A 174 -12.02 -17.31 -22.24
N ARG A 175 -13.23 -17.87 -21.99
CA ARG A 175 -13.96 -17.69 -20.73
C ARG A 175 -13.24 -18.42 -19.60
N ILE A 176 -13.14 -17.78 -18.43
CA ILE A 176 -12.65 -18.42 -17.21
C ILE A 176 -13.72 -19.37 -16.67
N LEU A 177 -13.30 -20.59 -16.31
CA LEU A 177 -14.17 -21.68 -15.83
C LEU A 177 -13.85 -22.10 -14.39
N GLY A 178 -12.69 -21.71 -13.86
CA GLY A 178 -12.29 -22.10 -12.53
C GLY A 178 -10.76 -22.00 -12.32
N ALA A 179 -10.28 -22.71 -11.32
CA ALA A 179 -8.89 -22.68 -10.91
C ALA A 179 -8.44 -24.03 -10.31
N ILE A 180 -7.11 -24.23 -10.26
CA ILE A 180 -6.47 -25.30 -9.50
C ILE A 180 -5.76 -24.67 -8.30
N GLY A 181 -6.10 -25.14 -7.11
CA GLY A 181 -5.44 -24.86 -5.85
C GLY A 181 -4.47 -25.97 -5.47
N GLU A 182 -3.43 -25.62 -4.74
CA GLU A 182 -2.43 -26.52 -4.16
C GLU A 182 -2.37 -26.33 -2.65
N ARG A 183 -2.38 -27.44 -1.91
CA ARG A 183 -2.23 -27.48 -0.45
C ARG A 183 -0.76 -27.67 -0.05
N PRO A 184 -0.37 -27.35 1.21
CA PRO A 184 1.01 -27.53 1.69
C PRO A 184 1.55 -28.97 1.61
N ASP A 185 0.68 -29.98 1.60
CA ASP A 185 1.03 -31.39 1.44
C ASP A 185 1.24 -31.80 -0.04
N GLY A 186 1.08 -30.87 -0.98
CA GLY A 186 1.20 -31.11 -2.41
C GLY A 186 -0.07 -31.64 -3.08
N SER A 187 -1.15 -31.87 -2.33
CA SER A 187 -2.44 -32.20 -2.92
C SER A 187 -3.03 -31.02 -3.69
N THR A 188 -3.82 -31.30 -4.71
CA THR A 188 -4.47 -30.29 -5.55
C THR A 188 -5.98 -30.39 -5.48
N GLU A 189 -6.64 -29.25 -5.56
CA GLU A 189 -8.10 -29.12 -5.58
C GLU A 189 -8.52 -28.40 -6.86
N ALA A 190 -9.48 -28.95 -7.57
CA ALA A 190 -10.09 -28.33 -8.73
C ALA A 190 -11.36 -27.57 -8.31
N ILE A 191 -11.43 -26.28 -8.60
CA ILE A 191 -12.54 -25.40 -8.22
C ILE A 191 -13.19 -24.85 -9.47
N SER A 192 -14.43 -25.29 -9.77
CA SER A 192 -15.27 -24.68 -10.79
C SER A 192 -15.86 -23.39 -10.27
N SER A 193 -15.77 -22.31 -11.05
CA SER A 193 -16.32 -21.01 -10.67
C SER A 193 -16.84 -20.26 -11.89
N LYS A 194 -18.01 -19.65 -11.74
CA LYS A 194 -18.58 -18.79 -12.80
C LYS A 194 -17.80 -17.50 -12.98
N THR A 195 -17.21 -17.00 -11.89
CA THR A 195 -16.40 -15.77 -11.84
C THR A 195 -15.22 -15.94 -10.91
N ILE A 196 -14.09 -15.29 -11.25
CA ILE A 196 -12.90 -15.21 -10.40
C ILE A 196 -12.53 -13.73 -10.18
N ILE A 197 -12.32 -13.35 -8.93
CA ILE A 197 -11.76 -12.04 -8.55
C ILE A 197 -10.31 -12.23 -8.13
N LEU A 198 -9.38 -11.62 -8.88
CA LEU A 198 -7.98 -11.58 -8.53
C LEU A 198 -7.75 -10.48 -7.47
N ALA A 199 -7.50 -10.88 -6.23
CA ALA A 199 -7.15 -10.04 -5.10
C ALA A 199 -5.78 -10.42 -4.51
N CYS A 200 -4.94 -11.11 -5.31
CA CYS A 200 -3.66 -11.70 -4.93
C CYS A 200 -2.49 -10.71 -4.92
N ASN A 201 -2.78 -9.41 -4.90
CA ASN A 201 -1.81 -8.32 -4.84
C ASN A 201 -0.90 -8.26 -6.09
N GLY A 202 0.19 -7.46 -6.01
CA GLY A 202 1.17 -7.27 -7.07
C GLY A 202 2.34 -8.26 -6.99
N TYR A 203 3.54 -7.81 -7.37
CA TYR A 203 4.70 -8.68 -7.59
C TYR A 203 5.96 -8.28 -6.79
N GLY A 204 5.79 -7.51 -5.70
CA GLY A 204 6.92 -7.01 -4.90
C GLY A 204 7.82 -8.10 -4.31
N GLY A 205 7.29 -9.32 -4.08
CA GLY A 205 8.06 -10.49 -3.63
C GLY A 205 8.76 -11.29 -4.75
N ASN A 206 8.55 -10.91 -6.02
CA ASN A 206 9.13 -11.61 -7.17
C ASN A 206 10.35 -10.85 -7.71
N SER A 207 11.55 -11.31 -7.35
CA SER A 207 12.81 -10.65 -7.73
C SER A 207 13.02 -10.52 -9.24
N ALA A 208 12.52 -11.47 -10.03
CA ALA A 208 12.63 -11.42 -11.49
C ALA A 208 11.74 -10.32 -12.08
N LEU A 209 10.48 -10.21 -11.62
CA LEU A 209 9.57 -9.15 -12.05
C LEU A 209 10.03 -7.77 -11.55
N ILE A 210 10.63 -7.69 -10.37
CA ILE A 210 11.24 -6.43 -9.86
C ILE A 210 12.43 -6.04 -10.75
N ALA A 211 13.34 -6.96 -11.05
CA ALA A 211 14.47 -6.67 -11.94
C ALA A 211 14.02 -6.23 -13.34
N GLU A 212 12.93 -6.79 -13.86
CA GLU A 212 12.36 -6.46 -15.17
C GLU A 212 11.72 -5.06 -15.19
N ASN A 213 10.95 -4.70 -14.15
CA ASN A 213 10.05 -3.55 -14.19
C ASN A 213 10.45 -2.40 -13.27
N ILE A 214 11.23 -2.66 -12.20
CA ILE A 214 11.65 -1.68 -11.16
C ILE A 214 13.13 -1.94 -10.81
N PRO A 215 14.06 -1.85 -11.77
CA PRO A 215 15.46 -2.26 -11.57
C PRO A 215 16.20 -1.49 -10.47
N GLU A 216 15.82 -0.23 -10.19
CA GLU A 216 16.38 0.59 -9.12
C GLU A 216 16.09 0.00 -7.72
N MET A 217 15.03 -0.81 -7.58
CA MET A 217 14.64 -1.46 -6.33
C MET A 217 15.11 -2.91 -6.22
N GLN A 218 15.82 -3.45 -7.21
CA GLN A 218 16.25 -4.85 -7.26
C GLN A 218 17.01 -5.32 -6.02
N ASN A 219 17.77 -4.42 -5.39
CA ASN A 219 18.56 -4.70 -4.18
C ASN A 219 18.01 -4.04 -2.92
N ALA A 220 16.79 -3.49 -2.99
CA ALA A 220 16.11 -2.92 -1.83
C ALA A 220 15.53 -4.02 -0.92
N ILE A 221 15.35 -3.69 0.35
CA ILE A 221 14.56 -4.54 1.24
C ILE A 221 13.11 -4.53 0.73
N TYR A 222 12.53 -5.72 0.53
CA TYR A 222 11.10 -5.83 0.32
C TYR A 222 10.39 -5.87 1.67
N PHE A 223 9.60 -4.85 1.94
CA PHE A 223 8.86 -4.65 3.21
C PHE A 223 7.38 -5.00 3.07
N GLY A 224 7.03 -5.83 2.10
CA GLY A 224 5.69 -6.34 1.85
C GLY A 224 5.59 -7.84 2.16
N HIS A 225 4.43 -8.42 1.84
CA HIS A 225 4.19 -9.84 2.04
C HIS A 225 4.91 -10.69 0.98
N ALA A 226 5.75 -11.65 1.42
CA ALA A 226 6.56 -12.48 0.52
C ALA A 226 5.74 -13.28 -0.51
N GLY A 227 4.48 -13.56 -0.21
CA GLY A 227 3.51 -14.20 -1.10
C GLY A 227 3.09 -13.38 -2.32
N ASN A 228 3.46 -12.10 -2.43
CA ASN A 228 3.14 -11.24 -3.58
C ASN A 228 4.04 -11.57 -4.76
N GLN A 229 3.77 -12.67 -5.46
CA GLN A 229 4.63 -13.22 -6.51
C GLN A 229 4.23 -12.80 -7.94
N GLY A 230 3.16 -11.99 -8.08
CA GLY A 230 2.75 -11.42 -9.38
C GLY A 230 1.91 -12.36 -10.23
N GLU A 231 1.18 -13.28 -9.61
CA GLU A 231 0.32 -14.23 -10.31
C GLU A 231 -0.67 -13.52 -11.25
N ALA A 232 -1.26 -12.40 -10.81
CA ALA A 232 -2.18 -11.61 -11.64
C ALA A 232 -1.50 -11.11 -12.94
N VAL A 233 -0.26 -10.60 -12.86
CA VAL A 233 0.52 -10.15 -14.01
C VAL A 233 0.89 -11.32 -14.91
N ILE A 234 1.31 -12.45 -14.33
CA ILE A 234 1.70 -13.67 -15.08
C ILE A 234 0.50 -14.23 -15.83
N TRP A 235 -0.64 -14.40 -15.17
CA TRP A 235 -1.88 -14.87 -15.80
C TRP A 235 -2.42 -13.87 -16.82
N GLY A 236 -2.35 -12.57 -16.50
CA GLY A 236 -2.74 -11.51 -17.41
C GLY A 236 -1.97 -11.55 -18.73
N ARG A 237 -0.64 -11.75 -18.69
CA ARG A 237 0.19 -11.93 -19.89
C ARG A 237 -0.25 -13.14 -20.71
N GLN A 238 -0.64 -14.25 -20.06
CA GLN A 238 -1.12 -15.46 -20.73
C GLN A 238 -2.54 -15.34 -21.33
N LEU A 239 -3.31 -14.34 -20.85
CA LEU A 239 -4.68 -14.06 -21.28
C LEU A 239 -4.77 -12.88 -22.26
N ASP A 240 -3.63 -12.33 -22.71
CA ASP A 240 -3.57 -11.10 -23.51
C ASP A 240 -4.31 -9.92 -22.83
N ALA A 241 -4.28 -9.86 -21.51
CA ALA A 241 -4.81 -8.74 -20.76
C ALA A 241 -3.98 -7.46 -20.99
N LYS A 242 -4.61 -6.31 -20.92
CA LYS A 242 -3.90 -5.04 -20.79
C LYS A 242 -3.31 -4.95 -19.39
N ILE A 243 -2.03 -4.62 -19.33
CA ILE A 243 -1.25 -4.44 -18.10
C ILE A 243 -0.54 -3.11 -18.24
N ASP A 244 -0.56 -2.29 -17.19
CA ASP A 244 0.07 -0.98 -17.23
C ASP A 244 0.74 -0.62 -15.90
N HIS A 245 1.55 0.44 -15.92
CA HIS A 245 2.22 1.07 -14.80
C HIS A 245 3.08 0.10 -13.97
N LEU A 246 3.64 -0.95 -14.58
CA LEU A 246 4.46 -1.94 -13.85
C LEU A 246 5.69 -1.33 -13.18
N SER A 247 6.16 -0.16 -13.62
CA SER A 247 7.24 0.60 -12.96
C SER A 247 6.77 1.46 -11.79
N GLY A 248 5.45 1.54 -11.53
CA GLY A 248 4.89 2.27 -10.39
C GLY A 248 4.94 1.43 -9.10
N TYR A 249 5.35 2.06 -8.01
CA TYR A 249 5.43 1.39 -6.71
C TYR A 249 5.40 2.37 -5.52
N GLN A 250 5.16 1.84 -4.33
CA GLN A 250 5.43 2.52 -3.07
C GLN A 250 6.81 2.13 -2.58
N GLY A 251 7.71 3.12 -2.47
CA GLY A 251 8.93 3.02 -1.71
C GLY A 251 8.77 3.59 -0.30
N HIS A 252 9.77 3.44 0.55
CA HIS A 252 9.89 4.15 1.81
C HIS A 252 11.35 4.38 2.16
N GLY A 253 11.76 5.65 2.28
CA GLY A 253 13.13 6.05 2.58
C GLY A 253 13.51 6.01 4.05
N SER A 254 12.76 5.31 4.91
CA SER A 254 12.97 5.34 6.36
C SER A 254 12.65 4.00 7.02
N VAL A 255 13.41 2.96 6.66
CA VAL A 255 13.39 1.67 7.36
C VAL A 255 14.66 1.51 8.17
N ALA A 256 14.56 1.37 9.49
CA ALA A 256 15.70 1.22 10.40
C ALA A 256 16.61 0.07 9.99
N HIS A 257 17.88 0.34 9.76
CA HIS A 257 18.88 -0.63 9.30
C HIS A 257 19.88 -0.96 10.42
N PRO A 258 20.16 -2.25 10.71
CA PRO A 258 19.69 -3.47 10.03
C PRO A 258 18.37 -4.04 10.58
N HIS A 259 17.64 -3.34 11.43
CA HIS A 259 16.53 -3.85 12.22
C HIS A 259 15.29 -4.22 11.40
N GLY A 260 15.12 -3.66 10.18
CA GLY A 260 13.94 -3.91 9.35
C GLY A 260 12.63 -3.36 9.96
N ILE A 261 12.70 -2.23 10.68
CA ILE A 261 11.56 -1.62 11.36
C ILE A 261 11.25 -0.29 10.67
N LEU A 262 9.98 -0.05 10.35
CA LEU A 262 9.54 1.21 9.79
C LEU A 262 9.72 2.35 10.81
N VAL A 263 10.29 3.47 10.36
CA VAL A 263 10.34 4.72 11.12
C VAL A 263 9.41 5.72 10.45
N THR A 264 8.39 6.16 11.20
CA THR A 264 7.33 7.03 10.66
C THR A 264 7.88 8.28 9.96
N TRP A 265 7.34 8.60 8.79
CA TRP A 265 7.72 9.78 8.03
C TRP A 265 7.24 11.10 8.66
N ALA A 266 6.35 11.04 9.64
CA ALA A 266 5.91 12.20 10.41
C ALA A 266 7.10 12.98 11.01
N LEU A 267 8.20 12.29 11.39
CA LEU A 267 9.40 12.93 11.88
C LEU A 267 9.97 13.92 10.86
N MET A 268 10.01 13.53 9.57
CA MET A 268 10.56 14.38 8.50
C MET A 268 9.64 15.55 8.20
N MET A 269 8.32 15.30 8.17
CA MET A 269 7.32 16.35 7.89
C MET A 269 7.29 17.42 8.97
N GLU A 270 7.56 17.05 10.23
CA GLU A 270 7.52 17.96 11.37
C GLU A 270 8.87 18.54 11.74
N GLY A 271 9.90 18.42 10.87
CA GLY A 271 11.15 19.15 11.00
C GLY A 271 12.42 18.29 11.06
N GLY A 272 12.32 16.97 11.14
CA GLY A 272 13.47 16.07 11.03
C GLY A 272 14.13 16.19 9.65
N ILE A 273 15.39 15.77 9.56
CA ILE A 273 16.19 15.79 8.32
C ILE A 273 16.79 14.42 8.05
N GLN A 274 17.17 14.18 6.79
CA GLN A 274 18.01 13.05 6.43
C GLN A 274 19.39 13.50 5.96
N VAL A 275 20.43 12.85 6.49
CA VAL A 275 21.81 13.03 6.03
C VAL A 275 22.43 11.69 5.62
N ASN A 276 23.35 11.72 4.67
CA ASN A 276 24.13 10.56 4.26
C ASN A 276 25.32 10.31 5.20
N THR A 277 26.14 9.29 4.91
CA THR A 277 27.35 8.96 5.69
C THR A 277 28.41 10.06 5.69
N ASN A 278 28.31 11.03 4.77
CA ASN A 278 29.18 12.22 4.74
C ASN A 278 28.62 13.39 5.58
N GLY A 279 27.51 13.19 6.32
CA GLY A 279 26.90 14.24 7.14
C GLY A 279 26.15 15.31 6.35
N LYS A 280 25.82 15.07 5.08
CA LYS A 280 25.18 16.05 4.19
C LYS A 280 23.77 15.62 3.81
N ARG A 281 22.82 16.57 3.77
CA ARG A 281 21.51 16.39 3.17
C ARG A 281 21.66 16.20 1.65
N PHE A 282 20.73 15.48 1.05
CA PHE A 282 20.82 15.07 -0.36
C PHE A 282 19.51 15.21 -1.15
N SER A 283 18.42 15.63 -0.50
CA SER A 283 17.08 15.77 -1.13
C SER A 283 16.15 16.63 -0.28
N ASN A 284 14.96 16.89 -0.81
CA ASN A 284 13.86 17.51 -0.08
C ASN A 284 12.98 16.40 0.54
N GLU A 285 13.07 16.23 1.85
CA GLU A 285 12.33 15.21 2.60
C GLU A 285 10.80 15.44 2.59
N HIS A 286 10.35 16.68 2.30
CA HIS A 286 8.92 17.02 2.24
C HIS A 286 8.24 16.60 0.93
N LYS A 287 8.98 16.17 -0.11
CA LYS A 287 8.38 15.69 -1.35
C LYS A 287 7.59 14.38 -1.14
N GLY A 288 8.08 13.48 -0.29
CA GLY A 288 7.42 12.26 0.07
C GLY A 288 8.39 11.12 0.41
N TYR A 289 7.89 10.15 1.13
CA TYR A 289 8.71 9.01 1.59
C TYR A 289 8.95 7.97 0.50
N SER A 290 8.10 7.94 -0.53
CA SER A 290 8.17 6.93 -1.59
C SER A 290 9.39 7.16 -2.48
N GLU A 291 9.49 8.34 -3.10
CA GLU A 291 10.65 8.75 -3.90
C GLU A 291 11.94 8.84 -3.06
N GLN A 292 11.81 9.10 -1.75
CA GLN A 292 12.96 9.12 -0.87
C GLN A 292 13.65 7.76 -0.72
N ALA A 293 12.95 6.65 -0.96
CA ALA A 293 13.58 5.33 -1.00
C ALA A 293 14.71 5.28 -2.04
N VAL A 294 14.46 5.78 -3.23
CA VAL A 294 15.46 5.83 -4.32
C VAL A 294 16.62 6.76 -3.96
N ASN A 295 16.30 7.93 -3.39
CA ASN A 295 17.31 8.89 -2.95
C ASN A 295 18.25 8.29 -1.90
N VAL A 296 17.71 7.55 -0.90
CA VAL A 296 18.51 6.86 0.13
C VAL A 296 19.35 5.73 -0.49
N LEU A 297 18.77 4.90 -1.36
CA LEU A 297 19.48 3.80 -2.01
C LEU A 297 20.61 4.28 -2.95
N SER A 298 20.55 5.53 -3.41
CA SER A 298 21.61 6.16 -4.19
C SER A 298 22.76 6.74 -3.36
N GLN A 299 22.59 6.83 -2.01
CA GLN A 299 23.66 7.34 -1.14
C GLN A 299 24.75 6.27 -0.89
N PRO A 300 25.95 6.69 -0.44
CA PRO A 300 26.99 5.74 -0.06
C PRO A 300 26.45 4.69 0.92
N GLU A 301 26.87 3.44 0.74
CA GLU A 301 26.40 2.26 1.51
C GLU A 301 24.88 2.01 1.43
N LYS A 302 24.12 2.76 0.61
CA LYS A 302 22.65 2.70 0.49
C LYS A 302 21.93 2.98 1.81
N ILE A 303 22.50 3.85 2.63
CA ILE A 303 21.96 4.24 3.93
C ILE A 303 21.92 5.76 4.08
N ALA A 304 21.08 6.19 5.01
CA ALA A 304 21.02 7.55 5.52
C ALA A 304 20.79 7.53 7.04
N PHE A 305 20.79 8.70 7.66
CA PHE A 305 20.45 8.90 9.06
C PHE A 305 19.31 9.90 9.15
N ASN A 306 18.21 9.50 9.75
CA ASN A 306 17.18 10.43 10.19
C ASN A 306 17.69 11.15 11.43
N ILE A 307 17.72 12.47 11.43
CA ILE A 307 18.09 13.29 12.60
C ILE A 307 16.85 14.07 13.06
N PHE A 308 16.57 14.02 14.34
CA PHE A 308 15.40 14.64 14.96
C PHE A 308 15.68 14.98 16.44
N ASP A 309 14.72 15.60 17.12
CA ASP A 309 14.82 16.05 18.52
C ASP A 309 13.78 15.34 19.43
N GLU A 310 13.78 15.70 20.74
CA GLU A 310 12.84 15.09 21.71
C GLU A 310 11.37 15.38 21.37
N ARG A 311 11.04 16.54 20.79
CA ARG A 311 9.69 16.85 20.33
C ARG A 311 9.23 15.87 19.28
N LEU A 312 10.10 15.52 18.36
CA LEU A 312 9.84 14.53 17.31
C LEU A 312 9.88 13.09 17.84
N CYS A 313 10.69 12.79 18.86
CA CYS A 313 10.60 11.52 19.60
C CYS A 313 9.21 11.33 20.21
N ALA A 314 8.67 12.37 20.86
CA ALA A 314 7.34 12.33 21.46
C ALA A 314 6.24 12.09 20.39
N LEU A 315 6.37 12.69 19.20
CA LEU A 315 5.50 12.43 18.06
C LEU A 315 5.68 10.97 17.58
N GLY A 316 6.91 10.51 17.40
CA GLY A 316 7.23 9.16 16.94
C GLY A 316 6.63 8.09 17.85
N ARG A 317 6.67 8.28 19.17
CA ARG A 317 6.11 7.35 20.18
C ARG A 317 4.60 7.13 20.07
N LYS A 318 3.86 7.98 19.33
CA LYS A 318 2.46 7.71 19.00
C LYS A 318 2.32 6.50 18.05
N PHE A 319 3.36 6.18 17.26
CA PHE A 319 3.39 5.07 16.31
C PHE A 319 4.03 3.82 16.92
N GLU A 320 3.40 2.66 16.72
CA GLU A 320 3.87 1.41 17.29
C GLU A 320 5.27 1.02 16.78
N ASP A 321 5.52 1.19 15.49
CA ASP A 321 6.81 0.83 14.88
C ASP A 321 7.96 1.67 15.43
N PHE A 322 7.73 2.95 15.72
CA PHE A 322 8.73 3.78 16.38
C PHE A 322 9.06 3.27 17.78
N ARG A 323 8.05 2.84 18.56
CA ARG A 323 8.27 2.21 19.87
C ARG A 323 9.01 0.87 19.77
N LYS A 324 8.77 0.10 18.69
CA LYS A 324 9.56 -1.11 18.39
C LYS A 324 11.01 -0.76 18.08
N ALA A 325 11.27 0.32 17.31
CA ALA A 325 12.62 0.80 17.00
C ALA A 325 13.37 1.26 18.28
N GLU A 326 12.70 1.95 19.20
CA GLU A 326 13.28 2.29 20.51
C GLU A 326 13.66 1.04 21.31
N LYS A 327 12.74 0.07 21.43
CA LYS A 327 12.99 -1.21 22.13
C LYS A 327 14.12 -2.02 21.50
N ALA A 328 14.30 -1.92 20.18
CA ALA A 328 15.39 -2.59 19.45
C ALA A 328 16.72 -1.83 19.55
N ASN A 329 16.79 -0.72 20.29
CA ASN A 329 17.95 0.18 20.39
C ASN A 329 18.43 0.69 19.01
N ALA A 330 17.50 0.90 18.06
CA ALA A 330 17.80 1.48 16.76
C ALA A 330 17.97 3.00 16.82
N ILE A 331 17.54 3.66 17.90
CA ILE A 331 17.60 5.10 18.11
C ILE A 331 18.80 5.46 18.96
N ILE A 332 19.66 6.33 18.45
CA ILE A 332 20.86 6.83 19.12
C ILE A 332 20.57 8.27 19.54
N SER A 333 21.01 8.67 20.74
CA SER A 333 20.85 10.05 21.25
C SER A 333 22.18 10.66 21.68
N ALA A 334 22.25 12.01 21.59
CA ALA A 334 23.37 12.79 22.06
C ALA A 334 22.94 14.22 22.41
N ASP A 335 23.65 14.86 23.35
CA ASP A 335 23.36 16.23 23.77
C ASP A 335 23.91 17.27 22.77
N THR A 336 24.91 16.89 21.95
CA THR A 336 25.51 17.76 20.92
C THR A 336 25.54 17.07 19.57
N ILE A 337 25.68 17.86 18.50
CA ILE A 337 25.80 17.32 17.12
C ILE A 337 27.15 16.62 16.93
N GLU A 338 28.20 17.09 17.57
CA GLU A 338 29.53 16.47 17.53
C GLU A 338 29.53 15.09 18.16
N ASP A 339 28.88 14.93 19.31
CA ASP A 339 28.70 13.62 19.97
C ASP A 339 27.83 12.71 19.15
N LEU A 340 26.76 13.24 18.55
CA LEU A 340 25.90 12.46 17.66
C LEU A 340 26.69 11.93 16.45
N ALA A 341 27.44 12.81 15.76
CA ALA A 341 28.30 12.43 14.64
C ALA A 341 29.29 11.32 15.01
N SER A 342 29.91 11.46 16.20
CA SER A 342 30.86 10.46 16.73
C SER A 342 30.18 9.10 16.96
N LYS A 343 28.99 9.09 17.57
CA LYS A 343 28.22 7.85 17.81
C LYS A 343 27.73 7.20 16.52
N LEU A 344 27.43 8.00 15.50
CA LEU A 344 27.01 7.53 14.17
C LEU A 344 28.18 7.10 13.28
N ASN A 345 29.43 7.40 13.70
CA ASN A 345 30.66 7.18 12.92
C ASN A 345 30.60 7.90 11.56
N ILE A 346 30.17 9.17 11.58
CA ILE A 346 30.14 10.05 10.41
C ILE A 346 31.02 11.30 10.66
N SER A 347 31.35 12.02 9.58
CA SER A 347 32.24 13.18 9.68
C SER A 347 31.60 14.31 10.46
N ILE A 348 32.25 14.78 11.54
CA ILE A 348 31.74 15.81 12.45
C ILE A 348 31.56 17.16 11.73
N GLY A 349 32.61 17.66 11.07
CA GLY A 349 32.56 18.96 10.39
C GLY A 349 31.42 19.14 9.43
N PRO A 350 31.25 18.25 8.42
CA PRO A 350 30.13 18.31 7.46
C PRO A 350 28.75 18.22 8.11
N LEU A 351 28.58 17.46 9.19
CA LEU A 351 27.31 17.42 9.89
C LEU A 351 27.02 18.72 10.63
N CYS A 352 28.01 19.28 11.32
CA CYS A 352 27.88 20.58 11.96
C CYS A 352 27.57 21.70 10.94
N GLU A 353 28.25 21.71 9.78
CA GLU A 353 27.93 22.63 8.68
C GLU A 353 26.47 22.50 8.22
N THR A 354 25.98 21.26 8.03
CA THR A 354 24.58 20.98 7.63
C THR A 354 23.61 21.53 8.68
N MET A 355 23.87 21.32 9.97
CA MET A 355 23.02 21.84 11.04
C MET A 355 23.00 23.35 11.12
N LEU A 356 24.16 24.01 10.96
CA LEU A 356 24.26 25.46 10.92
C LEU A 356 23.51 26.06 9.72
N GLU A 357 23.59 25.42 8.55
CA GLU A 357 22.86 25.83 7.34
C GLU A 357 21.35 25.80 7.56
N ILE A 358 20.81 24.66 8.06
CA ILE A 358 19.35 24.54 8.29
C ILE A 358 18.87 25.48 9.41
N ASP A 359 19.69 25.76 10.43
CA ASP A 359 19.37 26.70 11.47
C ASP A 359 19.25 28.14 10.90
N ALA A 360 20.20 28.55 10.06
CA ALA A 360 20.17 29.84 9.38
C ALA A 360 18.96 29.98 8.44
N LEU A 361 18.61 28.89 7.69
CA LEU A 361 17.42 28.87 6.85
C LEU A 361 16.13 28.95 7.67
N ALA A 362 16.06 28.25 8.81
CA ALA A 362 14.92 28.29 9.70
C ALA A 362 14.69 29.68 10.34
N GLU A 363 15.75 30.37 10.73
CA GLU A 363 15.68 31.74 11.26
C GLU A 363 15.16 32.75 10.21
N GLN A 364 15.50 32.53 8.95
CA GLN A 364 15.08 33.37 7.82
C GLN A 364 13.76 32.98 7.20
N ASN A 365 13.12 31.87 7.63
CA ASN A 365 11.98 31.25 6.98
C ASN A 365 12.25 31.03 5.47
N ALA A 366 13.39 30.48 5.13
CA ALA A 366 13.91 30.38 3.77
C ALA A 366 13.80 28.96 3.19
N VAL A 367 13.89 28.90 1.86
CA VAL A 367 13.90 27.66 1.08
C VAL A 367 15.35 27.28 0.76
N ASP A 368 15.69 26.00 0.94
CA ASP A 368 17.01 25.46 0.61
C ASP A 368 17.19 25.17 -0.90
N THR A 369 18.38 24.69 -1.25
CA THR A 369 18.74 24.33 -2.63
C THR A 369 17.95 23.12 -3.17
N PHE A 370 17.33 22.30 -2.30
CA PHE A 370 16.47 21.18 -2.68
C PHE A 370 14.99 21.57 -2.79
N GLY A 371 14.64 22.84 -2.47
CA GLY A 371 13.27 23.35 -2.50
C GLY A 371 12.46 23.04 -1.22
N ARG A 372 13.12 22.66 -0.10
CA ARG A 372 12.47 22.52 1.20
C ARG A 372 12.42 23.87 1.92
N ASN A 373 11.23 24.22 2.42
CA ASN A 373 11.05 25.40 3.26
C ASN A 373 11.36 25.05 4.72
N PHE A 374 12.25 25.82 5.35
CA PHE A 374 12.54 25.75 6.77
C PHE A 374 11.91 26.93 7.51
N ASN A 375 11.43 26.69 8.72
CA ASN A 375 10.85 27.72 9.57
C ASN A 375 11.27 27.54 11.03
N SER A 376 11.19 28.61 11.81
CA SER A 376 11.65 28.64 13.19
C SER A 376 10.89 27.69 14.14
N LYS A 377 9.65 27.31 13.80
CA LYS A 377 8.82 26.40 14.62
C LYS A 377 9.34 24.96 14.58
N ASN A 378 9.98 24.58 13.46
CA ASN A 378 10.44 23.22 13.21
C ASN A 378 11.96 23.06 13.36
N ARG A 379 12.63 24.04 14.00
CA ARG A 379 14.06 23.99 14.30
C ARG A 379 14.34 22.88 15.32
N LEU A 380 15.36 22.04 15.01
CA LEU A 380 15.79 20.98 15.90
C LEU A 380 16.55 21.55 17.12
N GLN A 381 16.30 20.99 18.29
CA GLN A 381 16.90 21.39 19.56
C GLN A 381 17.53 20.19 20.27
N PRO A 382 18.63 20.37 21.04
CA PRO A 382 19.17 19.28 21.83
C PRO A 382 18.17 18.82 22.93
N PRO A 383 18.20 17.55 23.37
CA PRO A 383 19.06 16.50 22.82
C PRO A 383 18.65 16.06 21.43
N TYR A 384 19.64 15.66 20.63
CA TYR A 384 19.44 15.17 19.27
C TYR A 384 19.37 13.65 19.24
N TYR A 385 18.59 13.14 18.30
CA TYR A 385 18.39 11.71 18.09
C TYR A 385 18.65 11.36 16.62
N ALA A 386 19.08 10.13 16.39
CA ALA A 386 19.24 9.62 15.03
C ALA A 386 18.84 8.15 14.92
N VAL A 387 18.36 7.78 13.74
CA VAL A 387 18.16 6.39 13.32
C VAL A 387 18.88 6.18 11.99
N LYS A 388 19.72 5.15 11.92
CA LYS A 388 20.28 4.66 10.65
C LYS A 388 19.17 3.98 9.85
N VAL A 389 18.96 4.42 8.60
CA VAL A 389 17.87 3.94 7.74
C VAL A 389 18.35 3.54 6.36
N THR A 390 17.55 2.72 5.66
CA THR A 390 17.72 2.40 4.25
C THR A 390 16.40 2.57 3.51
N GLY A 391 16.46 2.58 2.16
CA GLY A 391 15.29 2.56 1.31
C GLY A 391 14.70 1.14 1.19
N ALA A 392 13.39 1.03 1.14
CA ALA A 392 12.67 -0.22 1.00
C ALA A 392 11.56 -0.13 -0.05
N LEU A 393 11.22 -1.27 -0.68
CA LEU A 393 10.05 -1.45 -1.52
C LEU A 393 8.90 -1.97 -0.65
N PHE A 394 7.75 -1.31 -0.68
CA PHE A 394 6.57 -1.72 0.11
C PHE A 394 5.57 -2.52 -0.72
N HIS A 395 5.11 -1.97 -1.84
CA HIS A 395 4.27 -2.69 -2.78
C HIS A 395 4.27 -2.05 -4.18
N THR A 396 3.93 -2.83 -5.19
CA THR A 396 3.83 -2.38 -6.58
C THR A 396 2.45 -1.77 -6.86
N GLN A 397 2.38 -0.80 -7.77
CA GLN A 397 1.17 -0.06 -8.14
C GLN A 397 0.65 -0.40 -9.54
N GLY A 398 1.48 -1.02 -10.39
CA GLY A 398 1.08 -1.51 -11.69
C GLY A 398 0.35 -2.85 -11.62
N GLY A 399 -0.49 -3.12 -12.62
CA GLY A 399 -1.28 -4.35 -12.69
C GLY A 399 -2.19 -4.41 -13.90
N LEU A 400 -3.23 -5.25 -13.80
CA LEU A 400 -4.23 -5.44 -14.83
C LEU A 400 -5.11 -4.22 -15.00
N LEU A 401 -5.34 -3.76 -16.23
CA LEU A 401 -6.34 -2.74 -16.50
C LEU A 401 -7.74 -3.34 -16.39
N ILE A 402 -8.63 -2.60 -15.75
CA ILE A 402 -10.02 -2.98 -15.50
C ILE A 402 -10.98 -1.91 -15.99
N ASP A 403 -12.23 -2.28 -16.20
CA ASP A 403 -13.32 -1.35 -16.48
C ASP A 403 -14.05 -0.89 -15.20
N ASN A 404 -15.12 -0.13 -15.36
CA ASN A 404 -15.93 0.42 -14.25
C ASN A 404 -16.65 -0.65 -13.41
N GLN A 405 -16.60 -1.92 -13.81
CA GLN A 405 -17.13 -3.07 -13.10
C GLN A 405 -16.02 -3.99 -12.55
N ALA A 406 -14.77 -3.52 -12.58
CA ALA A 406 -13.58 -4.27 -12.21
C ALA A 406 -13.29 -5.51 -13.09
N ARG A 407 -13.88 -5.60 -14.31
CA ARG A 407 -13.61 -6.69 -15.26
C ARG A 407 -12.26 -6.44 -15.94
N VAL A 408 -11.45 -7.50 -16.08
CA VAL A 408 -10.13 -7.40 -16.71
C VAL A 408 -10.25 -7.18 -18.22
N ILE A 409 -9.57 -6.13 -18.73
CA ILE A 409 -9.60 -5.71 -20.14
C ILE A 409 -8.50 -6.42 -20.91
N GLN A 410 -8.81 -6.96 -22.10
CA GLN A 410 -7.85 -7.51 -23.07
C GLN A 410 -7.24 -6.43 -23.96
N LYS A 411 -6.10 -6.76 -24.59
CA LYS A 411 -5.41 -5.86 -25.54
C LYS A 411 -6.28 -5.40 -26.72
N ASN A 412 -7.25 -6.21 -27.13
CA ASN A 412 -8.22 -5.88 -28.18
C ASN A 412 -9.36 -4.95 -27.73
N GLY A 413 -9.41 -4.59 -26.43
CA GLY A 413 -10.41 -3.72 -25.84
C GLY A 413 -11.67 -4.43 -25.30
N SER A 414 -11.83 -5.75 -25.53
CA SER A 414 -12.87 -6.54 -24.88
C SER A 414 -12.47 -6.86 -23.43
N PHE A 415 -13.39 -7.40 -22.63
CA PHE A 415 -13.11 -7.92 -21.29
C PHE A 415 -13.00 -9.45 -21.30
N ILE A 416 -12.24 -10.00 -20.36
CA ILE A 416 -12.12 -11.44 -20.16
C ILE A 416 -13.35 -11.91 -19.39
N GLN A 417 -14.17 -12.77 -20.02
CA GLN A 417 -15.36 -13.30 -19.38
C GLN A 417 -15.04 -14.09 -18.11
N GLY A 418 -15.70 -13.73 -17.00
CA GLY A 418 -15.54 -14.40 -15.72
C GLY A 418 -14.29 -13.98 -14.95
N LEU A 419 -13.52 -12.93 -15.39
CA LEU A 419 -12.33 -12.48 -14.69
C LEU A 419 -12.42 -11.03 -14.26
N TYR A 420 -12.21 -10.79 -12.96
CA TYR A 420 -12.18 -9.49 -12.31
C TYR A 420 -10.83 -9.29 -11.58
N ALA A 421 -10.45 -8.08 -11.29
CA ALA A 421 -9.27 -7.80 -10.48
C ALA A 421 -9.49 -6.59 -9.58
N CYS A 422 -8.88 -6.62 -8.38
CA CYS A 422 -8.95 -5.54 -7.40
C CYS A 422 -7.65 -5.44 -6.57
N GLY A 423 -7.51 -4.35 -5.84
CA GLY A 423 -6.30 -4.08 -5.09
C GLY A 423 -5.04 -4.08 -5.97
N GLY A 424 -3.93 -4.57 -5.45
CA GLY A 424 -2.66 -4.58 -6.19
C GLY A 424 -2.58 -5.58 -7.36
N ALA A 425 -3.61 -6.42 -7.59
CA ALA A 425 -3.73 -7.22 -8.81
C ALA A 425 -4.22 -6.38 -10.00
N ALA A 426 -5.02 -5.34 -9.74
CA ALA A 426 -5.38 -4.32 -10.71
C ALA A 426 -4.34 -3.20 -10.76
N CYS A 427 -4.31 -2.44 -11.86
CA CYS A 427 -3.54 -1.22 -11.95
C CYS A 427 -4.05 -0.19 -10.92
N GLY A 428 -3.13 0.45 -10.20
CA GLY A 428 -3.47 1.44 -9.20
C GLY A 428 -3.65 2.85 -9.76
N VAL A 429 -3.70 3.84 -8.86
CA VAL A 429 -3.93 5.25 -9.19
C VAL A 429 -2.67 6.12 -9.14
N SER A 430 -1.51 5.51 -8.91
CA SER A 430 -0.25 6.24 -8.70
C SER A 430 0.51 6.56 -10.02
N GLY A 431 0.07 6.03 -11.15
CA GLY A 431 0.84 6.13 -12.40
C GLY A 431 2.10 5.27 -12.40
N PRO A 432 2.99 5.45 -13.39
CA PRO A 432 4.16 4.60 -13.61
C PRO A 432 5.40 4.97 -12.78
N ASP A 433 5.36 6.02 -11.97
CA ASP A 433 6.53 6.54 -11.25
C ASP A 433 6.37 6.41 -9.73
N VAL A 434 7.47 6.13 -9.03
CA VAL A 434 7.52 6.07 -7.56
C VAL A 434 7.07 7.38 -6.90
N ALA A 435 7.35 8.52 -7.54
CA ALA A 435 6.94 9.84 -7.07
C ALA A 435 5.43 10.08 -7.14
N GLY A 436 4.71 9.31 -7.94
CA GLY A 436 3.25 9.41 -8.06
C GLY A 436 2.46 8.75 -6.92
N TYR A 437 3.13 8.06 -6.01
CA TYR A 437 2.44 7.43 -4.88
C TYR A 437 1.98 8.46 -3.85
N LEU A 438 0.67 8.68 -3.76
CA LEU A 438 0.05 9.41 -2.66
C LEU A 438 -0.20 8.47 -1.48
N SER A 439 0.03 8.95 -0.25
CA SER A 439 -0.13 8.15 0.97
C SER A 439 -1.50 7.46 1.02
N GLY A 440 -1.52 6.16 1.25
CA GLY A 440 -2.74 5.36 1.36
C GLY A 440 -3.30 4.82 0.03
N ASN A 441 -2.73 5.15 -1.15
CA ASN A 441 -3.21 4.65 -2.44
C ASN A 441 -3.36 3.12 -2.50
N GLY A 442 -2.55 2.36 -1.74
CA GLY A 442 -2.66 0.92 -1.67
C GLY A 442 -3.98 0.44 -1.07
N LEU A 443 -4.39 1.00 0.07
CA LEU A 443 -5.67 0.64 0.69
C LEU A 443 -6.86 1.34 0.03
N LEU A 444 -6.68 2.51 -0.56
CA LEU A 444 -7.67 3.13 -1.44
C LEU A 444 -8.12 2.15 -2.53
N THR A 445 -7.17 1.64 -3.32
CA THR A 445 -7.48 0.70 -4.41
C THR A 445 -7.93 -0.66 -3.92
N ALA A 446 -7.40 -1.12 -2.78
CA ALA A 446 -7.81 -2.41 -2.19
C ALA A 446 -9.30 -2.41 -1.81
N ILE A 447 -9.74 -1.42 -1.03
CA ILE A 447 -11.11 -1.35 -0.53
C ILE A 447 -12.09 -0.93 -1.64
N SER A 448 -11.79 0.16 -2.37
CA SER A 448 -12.71 0.67 -3.41
C SER A 448 -12.91 -0.32 -4.55
N LEU A 449 -11.83 -0.91 -5.08
CA LEU A 449 -11.94 -1.87 -6.19
C LEU A 449 -12.44 -3.24 -5.71
N GLY A 450 -12.16 -3.64 -4.47
CA GLY A 450 -12.77 -4.81 -3.84
C GLY A 450 -14.28 -4.66 -3.77
N TYR A 451 -14.76 -3.51 -3.30
CA TYR A 451 -16.19 -3.17 -3.27
C TYR A 451 -16.81 -3.19 -4.67
N VAL A 452 -16.20 -2.54 -5.67
CA VAL A 452 -16.68 -2.52 -7.05
C VAL A 452 -16.73 -3.92 -7.65
N ALA A 453 -15.67 -4.72 -7.47
CA ALA A 453 -15.61 -6.08 -7.99
C ALA A 453 -16.72 -6.96 -7.38
N GLY A 454 -16.87 -6.93 -6.04
CA GLY A 454 -17.90 -7.69 -5.34
C GLY A 454 -19.32 -7.30 -5.75
N LYS A 455 -19.62 -5.97 -5.78
CA LYS A 455 -20.95 -5.47 -6.23
C LYS A 455 -21.26 -5.80 -7.70
N SER A 456 -20.25 -6.08 -8.51
CA SER A 456 -20.43 -6.46 -9.91
C SER A 456 -20.79 -7.93 -10.10
N ILE A 457 -20.64 -8.76 -9.05
CA ILE A 457 -21.07 -10.16 -9.06
C ILE A 457 -22.59 -10.22 -8.88
N LYS A 458 -23.25 -10.94 -9.76
CA LYS A 458 -24.71 -11.18 -9.67
C LYS A 458 -24.92 -12.65 -9.34
N ALA A 459 -25.82 -12.94 -8.41
CA ALA A 459 -26.38 -14.28 -8.31
C ALA A 459 -27.01 -14.63 -9.65
N ILE A 460 -26.62 -15.76 -10.22
CA ILE A 460 -27.30 -16.28 -11.41
C ILE A 460 -28.52 -17.02 -10.88
N GLU A 461 -29.69 -16.53 -11.22
CA GLU A 461 -30.92 -17.26 -11.01
C GLU A 461 -30.74 -18.66 -11.64
N LEU A 462 -30.95 -19.71 -10.82
CA LEU A 462 -30.89 -21.11 -11.22
C LEU A 462 -32.04 -21.44 -12.17
#